data_23c9497cf65a80df2870e52470d95dd8
#
_entry.id   23c9497cf65a80df2870e52470d95dd8
#
_cell.length_a   1.000
_cell.length_b   1.000
_cell.length_c   1.000
_cell.angle_alpha   90.00
_cell.angle_beta   90.00
_cell.angle_gamma   90.00
#
_symmetry.space_group_name_H-M   'P 1'
#
loop_
_entity.id
_entity.type
_entity.pdbx_description
1 polymer ?
#
loop_
_entity_poly.entity_id
_entity_poly.type
_entity_poly.pdbx_seq_one_letter_code
_entity_poly.pdbx_strand_id
1 'polypeptide(L)'
;NSDYKILPFSGAIDRNGRGRLLKAVNTLGAKAAVNASYFDTSGWIIGNLKIDGEWLGMEDKARSAFVIADGKPQIMKDLAYNGSVMLPALGVKLHVKGINRERIAEDVVIYTHYFGPSTRTNSFGCEVRIKDGKVAEISKAGNLRIDKNSVIVSAHGTNAKILEQLQIGDRASVQQTLGDTVADKAEVVLGAGPMLVEDGKRNVRSVSEQIAGDIAYG
;
A
#
# COMPACT_ATOMS: atom_id res chain seq x y z
N ASN A 1 2.39 -27.08 10.45
CA ASN A 1 1.28 -28.01 10.37
C ASN A 1 0.42 -27.65 9.17
N SER A 2 0.22 -28.56 8.24
CA SER A 2 -0.42 -28.32 6.93
C SER A 2 -1.93 -28.02 6.96
N ASP A 3 -2.54 -28.13 8.14
CA ASP A 3 -4.00 -28.07 8.28
C ASP A 3 -4.56 -26.64 8.44
N TYR A 4 -3.69 -25.64 8.55
CA TYR A 4 -4.09 -24.25 8.72
C TYR A 4 -3.53 -23.37 7.63
N LYS A 5 -4.38 -22.49 7.11
CA LYS A 5 -4.03 -21.45 6.16
C LYS A 5 -3.93 -20.12 6.88
N ILE A 6 -2.88 -19.35 6.59
CA ILE A 6 -2.76 -17.95 7.03
C ILE A 6 -3.51 -17.08 6.00
N LEU A 7 -4.50 -16.33 6.46
CA LEU A 7 -5.28 -15.42 5.63
C LEU A 7 -5.09 -14.00 6.15
N PRO A 8 -4.47 -13.11 5.39
CA PRO A 8 -4.54 -11.69 5.67
C PRO A 8 -5.97 -11.20 5.46
N PHE A 9 -6.42 -10.30 6.30
CA PHE A 9 -7.75 -9.72 6.22
C PHE A 9 -7.66 -8.22 6.47
N SER A 10 -8.17 -7.43 5.55
CA SER A 10 -8.33 -6.00 5.76
C SER A 10 -9.69 -5.73 6.40
N GLY A 11 -9.70 -5.08 7.55
CA GLY A 11 -10.92 -4.65 8.24
C GLY A 11 -11.67 -3.50 7.57
N ALA A 12 -11.20 -3.05 6.43
CA ALA A 12 -11.70 -1.89 5.66
C ALA A 12 -13.09 -2.09 5.05
N ILE A 13 -14.04 -2.56 5.84
CA ILE A 13 -15.45 -2.64 5.43
C ILE A 13 -16.15 -1.30 5.62
N ASP A 14 -15.59 -0.42 6.42
CA ASP A 14 -16.11 0.92 6.63
C ASP A 14 -15.06 2.01 6.32
N ARG A 15 -15.52 3.24 6.28
CA ARG A 15 -14.83 4.42 5.73
C ARG A 15 -13.40 4.69 6.23
N ASN A 16 -12.93 3.99 7.26
CA ASN A 16 -11.66 4.25 7.92
C ASN A 16 -10.76 3.00 8.02
N GLY A 17 -11.05 1.94 7.27
CA GLY A 17 -10.23 0.73 7.29
C GLY A 17 -10.22 -0.04 8.62
N ARG A 18 -10.97 0.42 9.61
CA ARG A 18 -11.02 -0.17 10.95
C ARG A 18 -12.11 -1.23 11.04
N GLY A 19 -11.79 -2.36 11.62
CA GLY A 19 -12.76 -3.41 11.93
C GLY A 19 -12.48 -4.03 13.29
N ARG A 20 -13.52 -4.57 13.92
CA ARG A 20 -13.33 -5.33 15.16
C ARG A 20 -12.75 -6.70 14.81
N LEU A 21 -11.62 -7.06 15.43
CA LEU A 21 -10.95 -8.36 15.23
C LEU A 21 -11.92 -9.53 15.43
N LEU A 22 -12.75 -9.49 16.48
CA LEU A 22 -13.74 -10.53 16.75
C LEU A 22 -14.76 -10.69 15.61
N LYS A 23 -15.16 -9.59 14.95
CA LYS A 23 -16.07 -9.66 13.79
C LYS A 23 -15.38 -10.37 12.63
N ALA A 24 -14.12 -10.06 12.36
CA ALA A 24 -13.32 -10.75 11.34
C ALA A 24 -13.19 -12.25 11.63
N VAL A 25 -12.83 -12.62 12.86
CA VAL A 25 -12.73 -14.02 13.32
C VAL A 25 -14.04 -14.77 13.05
N ASN A 26 -15.16 -14.22 13.47
CA ASN A 26 -16.46 -14.87 13.30
C ASN A 26 -16.87 -14.99 11.82
N THR A 27 -16.61 -13.94 11.02
CA THR A 27 -16.97 -13.92 9.60
C THR A 27 -16.14 -14.95 8.81
N LEU A 28 -14.87 -15.10 9.15
CA LEU A 28 -13.93 -16.00 8.44
C LEU A 28 -13.91 -17.41 9.02
N GLY A 29 -14.56 -17.67 10.16
CA GLY A 29 -14.43 -18.94 10.88
C GLY A 29 -13.00 -19.22 11.33
N ALA A 30 -12.21 -18.18 11.60
CA ALA A 30 -10.80 -18.31 11.94
C ALA A 30 -10.61 -18.98 13.32
N LYS A 31 -9.61 -19.84 13.45
CA LYS A 31 -9.26 -20.49 14.74
C LYS A 31 -8.46 -19.56 15.65
N ALA A 32 -7.69 -18.65 15.07
CA ALA A 32 -6.92 -17.62 15.76
C ALA A 32 -6.77 -16.40 14.87
N ALA A 33 -6.60 -15.23 15.46
CA ALA A 33 -6.30 -14.01 14.74
C ALA A 33 -5.46 -13.07 15.59
N VAL A 34 -4.67 -12.23 14.94
CA VAL A 34 -3.84 -11.22 15.56
C VAL A 34 -3.85 -9.97 14.68
N ASN A 35 -3.75 -8.79 15.30
CA ASN A 35 -3.54 -7.57 14.55
C ASN A 35 -2.18 -7.60 13.84
N ALA A 36 -2.16 -7.09 12.62
CA ALA A 36 -0.95 -6.94 11.83
C ALA A 36 -0.93 -5.56 11.17
N SER A 37 0.25 -5.12 10.75
CA SER A 37 0.55 -3.79 10.20
C SER A 37 0.23 -2.65 11.16
N TYR A 38 0.86 -1.51 10.93
CA TYR A 38 0.60 -0.29 11.67
C TYR A 38 -0.47 0.55 10.96
N PHE A 39 -1.18 1.36 11.72
CA PHE A 39 -2.16 2.32 11.21
C PHE A 39 -2.21 3.55 12.13
N ASP A 40 -2.51 4.70 11.57
CA ASP A 40 -2.67 5.93 12.33
C ASP A 40 -4.04 6.03 13.04
N THR A 41 -4.25 7.10 13.76
CA THR A 41 -5.51 7.36 14.47
C THR A 41 -6.72 7.51 13.54
N SER A 42 -6.50 7.82 12.27
CA SER A 42 -7.54 7.89 11.22
C SER A 42 -7.83 6.52 10.59
N GLY A 43 -6.99 5.51 10.86
CA GLY A 43 -7.08 4.16 10.29
C GLY A 43 -6.35 3.99 8.96
N TRP A 44 -5.53 4.98 8.55
CA TRP A 44 -4.64 4.83 7.40
C TRP A 44 -3.51 3.86 7.69
N ILE A 45 -3.21 3.02 6.72
CA ILE A 45 -2.12 2.03 6.83
C ILE A 45 -0.79 2.77 6.83
N ILE A 46 0.03 2.49 7.85
CA ILE A 46 1.43 2.90 7.94
C ILE A 46 2.28 1.68 7.68
N GLY A 47 3.14 1.75 6.67
CA GLY A 47 4.01 0.64 6.31
C GLY A 47 3.57 -0.16 5.10
N ASN A 48 4.38 -1.13 4.76
CA ASN A 48 4.14 -1.99 3.60
C ASN A 48 3.01 -2.97 3.89
N LEU A 49 1.96 -2.91 3.09
CA LEU A 49 0.86 -3.87 3.13
C LEU A 49 0.48 -4.30 1.72
N LYS A 50 0.56 -5.61 1.48
CA LYS A 50 0.15 -6.27 0.25
C LYS A 50 -0.71 -7.47 0.59
N ILE A 51 -1.88 -7.60 -0.02
CA ILE A 51 -2.82 -8.70 0.18
C ILE A 51 -3.26 -9.19 -1.20
N ASP A 52 -3.22 -10.48 -1.42
CA ASP A 52 -3.55 -11.13 -2.69
C ASP A 52 -2.83 -10.50 -3.89
N GLY A 53 -1.57 -10.10 -3.69
CA GLY A 53 -0.74 -9.46 -4.70
C GLY A 53 -1.02 -7.96 -4.93
N GLU A 54 -2.00 -7.38 -4.27
CA GLU A 54 -2.37 -5.97 -4.40
C GLU A 54 -1.84 -5.12 -3.24
N TRP A 55 -1.28 -3.95 -3.54
CA TRP A 55 -0.75 -3.02 -2.56
C TRP A 55 -1.84 -2.16 -1.93
N LEU A 56 -1.91 -2.17 -0.59
CA LEU A 56 -2.84 -1.38 0.21
C LEU A 56 -2.16 -0.22 0.93
N GLY A 57 -0.87 -0.35 1.22
CA GLY A 57 -0.05 0.66 1.89
C GLY A 57 1.41 0.51 1.53
N MET A 58 2.21 1.53 1.81
CA MET A 58 3.64 1.57 1.49
C MET A 58 4.46 2.25 2.60
N GLU A 59 5.74 1.89 2.67
CA GLU A 59 6.78 2.55 3.47
C GLU A 59 8.07 2.60 2.64
N ASP A 60 8.58 3.79 2.43
CA ASP A 60 9.81 4.05 1.68
C ASP A 60 11.08 3.80 2.50
N LYS A 61 10.96 3.73 3.83
CA LYS A 61 12.07 3.35 4.71
C LYS A 61 12.18 1.84 4.81
N ALA A 62 13.42 1.37 4.83
CA ALA A 62 13.70 -0.05 4.99
C ALA A 62 13.15 -0.60 6.33
N ARG A 63 12.30 -1.61 6.25
CA ARG A 63 11.63 -2.25 7.39
C ARG A 63 11.64 -3.76 7.24
N SER A 64 11.44 -4.45 8.36
CA SER A 64 11.12 -5.88 8.33
C SER A 64 9.68 -6.09 7.91
N ALA A 65 9.39 -7.25 7.32
CA ALA A 65 8.03 -7.66 7.01
C ALA A 65 7.85 -9.17 7.18
N PHE A 66 6.63 -9.56 7.50
CA PHE A 66 6.17 -10.93 7.33
C PHE A 66 5.67 -11.09 5.89
N VAL A 67 6.21 -12.06 5.18
CA VAL A 67 5.97 -12.26 3.74
C VAL A 67 5.46 -13.67 3.51
N ILE A 68 4.47 -13.82 2.64
CA ILE A 68 4.06 -15.13 2.11
C ILE A 68 4.28 -15.10 0.61
N ALA A 69 5.21 -15.94 0.15
CA ALA A 69 5.53 -16.12 -1.27
C ALA A 69 5.47 -17.61 -1.62
N ASP A 70 4.78 -17.96 -2.69
CA ASP A 70 4.52 -19.34 -3.10
C ASP A 70 3.95 -20.19 -1.93
N GLY A 71 3.04 -19.60 -1.15
CA GLY A 71 2.42 -20.21 0.03
C GLY A 71 3.36 -20.43 1.23
N LYS A 72 4.61 -19.95 1.19
CA LYS A 72 5.60 -20.14 2.25
C LYS A 72 5.73 -18.84 3.07
N PRO A 73 5.44 -18.88 4.39
CA PRO A 73 5.64 -17.75 5.28
C PRO A 73 7.11 -17.59 5.66
N GLN A 74 7.59 -16.34 5.65
CA GLN A 74 8.94 -15.99 6.08
C GLN A 74 9.00 -14.56 6.63
N ILE A 75 10.02 -14.27 7.42
CA ILE A 75 10.32 -12.92 7.88
C ILE A 75 11.51 -12.41 7.07
N MET A 76 11.31 -11.25 6.45
CA MET A 76 12.35 -10.59 5.64
C MET A 76 12.68 -9.22 6.24
N LYS A 77 13.89 -8.72 6.02
CA LYS A 77 14.37 -7.43 6.51
C LYS A 77 14.79 -6.53 5.36
N ASP A 78 14.98 -5.26 5.69
CA ASP A 78 15.51 -4.24 4.77
C ASP A 78 14.66 -4.04 3.50
N LEU A 79 13.34 -4.22 3.63
CA LEU A 79 12.39 -4.03 2.55
C LEU A 79 11.91 -2.57 2.53
N ALA A 80 12.21 -1.85 1.46
CA ALA A 80 11.76 -0.49 1.23
C ALA A 80 10.91 -0.41 -0.04
N TYR A 81 9.71 0.15 0.05
CA TYR A 81 8.88 0.32 -1.12
C TYR A 81 9.44 1.38 -2.05
N ASN A 82 9.48 1.07 -3.33
CA ASN A 82 9.78 2.00 -4.42
C ASN A 82 8.73 1.84 -5.51
N GLY A 83 7.86 2.82 -5.62
CA GLY A 83 6.78 2.86 -6.61
C GLY A 83 6.97 3.96 -7.64
N SER A 84 6.56 3.69 -8.87
CA SER A 84 6.64 4.66 -9.96
C SER A 84 5.47 4.52 -10.92
N VAL A 85 4.98 5.64 -11.41
CA VAL A 85 4.06 5.71 -12.55
C VAL A 85 4.87 5.99 -13.80
N MET A 86 4.84 5.07 -14.74
CA MET A 86 5.51 5.17 -16.03
C MET A 86 4.57 5.77 -17.06
N LEU A 87 4.99 6.86 -17.70
CA LEU A 87 4.22 7.63 -18.69
C LEU A 87 5.04 7.73 -19.98
N PRO A 88 5.11 6.66 -20.80
CA PRO A 88 5.98 6.61 -21.97
C PRO A 88 5.70 7.71 -23.00
N ALA A 89 4.45 8.10 -23.19
CA ALA A 89 4.06 9.18 -24.12
C ALA A 89 4.73 10.51 -23.81
N LEU A 90 5.04 10.75 -22.52
CA LEU A 90 5.71 11.97 -22.06
C LEU A 90 7.20 11.77 -21.76
N GLY A 91 7.70 10.52 -21.83
CA GLY A 91 9.06 10.18 -21.41
C GLY A 91 9.30 10.39 -19.91
N VAL A 92 8.24 10.32 -19.08
CA VAL A 92 8.29 10.67 -17.65
C VAL A 92 8.05 9.46 -16.77
N LYS A 93 8.76 9.44 -15.64
CA LYS A 93 8.55 8.54 -14.51
C LYS A 93 8.24 9.39 -13.27
N LEU A 94 7.05 9.22 -12.69
CA LEU A 94 6.66 9.89 -11.45
C LEU A 94 6.86 8.93 -10.26
N HIS A 95 7.50 9.44 -9.20
CA HIS A 95 7.66 8.68 -7.98
C HIS A 95 6.35 8.66 -7.16
N VAL A 96 5.93 7.47 -6.72
CA VAL A 96 4.74 7.27 -5.88
C VAL A 96 5.10 7.59 -4.44
N LYS A 97 4.35 8.49 -3.82
CA LYS A 97 4.53 8.93 -2.43
C LYS A 97 3.49 8.38 -1.46
N GLY A 98 2.48 7.69 -1.97
CA GLY A 98 1.43 7.11 -1.13
C GLY A 98 0.55 6.11 -1.86
N ILE A 99 -0.05 5.22 -1.10
CA ILE A 99 -1.07 4.27 -1.57
C ILE A 99 -2.25 4.35 -0.61
N ASN A 100 -3.46 4.50 -1.15
CA ASN A 100 -4.72 4.47 -0.41
C ASN A 100 -4.74 5.37 0.84
N ARG A 101 -4.19 6.57 0.72
CA ARG A 101 -4.21 7.60 1.76
C ARG A 101 -4.63 8.96 1.20
N GLU A 102 -4.82 9.92 2.06
CA GLU A 102 -5.09 11.29 1.64
C GLU A 102 -3.95 11.85 0.77
N ARG A 103 -4.31 12.53 -0.32
CA ARG A 103 -3.37 13.26 -1.17
C ARG A 103 -3.06 14.62 -0.53
N ILE A 104 -1.80 14.89 -0.28
CA ILE A 104 -1.31 16.19 0.20
C ILE A 104 -0.58 16.96 -0.92
N ALA A 105 0.01 18.11 -0.58
CA ALA A 105 0.76 18.95 -1.54
C ALA A 105 1.96 18.17 -2.14
N GLU A 106 2.19 18.37 -3.45
CA GLU A 106 3.26 17.76 -4.25
C GLU A 106 3.29 16.23 -4.22
N ASP A 107 2.15 15.60 -3.93
CA ASP A 107 2.00 14.15 -3.91
C ASP A 107 1.78 13.53 -5.30
N VAL A 108 2.09 12.24 -5.36
CA VAL A 108 1.57 11.25 -6.32
C VAL A 108 1.07 10.07 -5.51
N VAL A 109 -0.23 9.88 -5.45
CA VAL A 109 -0.90 8.83 -4.67
C VAL A 109 -1.60 7.86 -5.62
N ILE A 110 -1.48 6.58 -5.33
CA ILE A 110 -2.21 5.51 -6.02
C ILE A 110 -3.43 5.15 -5.19
N TYR A 111 -4.59 5.08 -5.83
CA TYR A 111 -5.82 4.59 -5.24
C TYR A 111 -6.26 3.30 -5.91
N THR A 112 -6.57 2.31 -5.09
CA THR A 112 -7.15 1.03 -5.48
C THR A 112 -8.53 0.87 -4.85
N HIS A 113 -9.24 -0.19 -5.22
CA HIS A 113 -10.59 -0.44 -4.68
C HIS A 113 -10.61 -0.62 -3.14
N TYR A 114 -9.48 -0.91 -2.51
CA TYR A 114 -9.37 -0.98 -1.05
C TYR A 114 -9.53 0.37 -0.35
N PHE A 115 -9.34 1.48 -1.05
CA PHE A 115 -9.56 2.82 -0.47
C PHE A 115 -11.05 3.13 -0.28
N GLY A 116 -11.91 2.54 -1.10
CA GLY A 116 -13.34 2.77 -1.09
C GLY A 116 -13.90 3.14 -2.46
N PRO A 117 -15.12 3.70 -2.52
CA PRO A 117 -15.83 3.91 -3.79
C PRO A 117 -15.28 5.06 -4.64
N SER A 118 -14.51 5.99 -4.04
CA SER A 118 -13.90 7.13 -4.75
C SER A 118 -12.65 7.62 -4.05
N THR A 119 -11.83 8.41 -4.73
CA THR A 119 -10.57 8.97 -4.21
C THR A 119 -10.77 10.02 -3.12
N ARG A 120 -11.96 10.61 -3.01
CA ARG A 120 -12.30 11.68 -2.05
C ARG A 120 -11.36 12.88 -2.10
N THR A 121 -10.65 13.07 -3.20
CA THR A 121 -9.75 14.20 -3.39
C THR A 121 -10.53 15.47 -3.77
N ASN A 122 -9.89 16.61 -3.61
CA ASN A 122 -10.37 17.89 -4.07
C ASN A 122 -9.92 18.18 -5.52
N SER A 123 -10.36 19.31 -6.07
CA SER A 123 -10.03 19.78 -7.42
C SER A 123 -8.63 20.43 -7.57
N PHE A 124 -7.82 20.46 -6.49
CA PHE A 124 -6.47 21.02 -6.55
C PHE A 124 -5.45 20.00 -7.04
N GLY A 125 -5.71 19.37 -8.19
CA GLY A 125 -4.83 18.37 -8.76
C GLY A 125 -5.41 17.72 -10.00
N CYS A 126 -4.74 16.67 -10.48
CA CYS A 126 -5.18 15.88 -11.61
C CYS A 126 -5.23 14.40 -11.22
N GLU A 127 -6.25 13.72 -11.68
CA GLU A 127 -6.44 12.28 -11.49
C GLU A 127 -6.51 11.57 -12.84
N VAL A 128 -5.83 10.46 -12.93
CA VAL A 128 -5.80 9.62 -14.12
C VAL A 128 -6.16 8.20 -13.74
N ARG A 129 -7.20 7.65 -14.38
CA ARG A 129 -7.54 6.23 -14.31
C ARG A 129 -6.67 5.46 -15.28
N ILE A 130 -5.94 4.47 -14.78
CA ILE A 130 -5.20 3.51 -15.59
C ILE A 130 -5.95 2.19 -15.57
N LYS A 131 -6.29 1.69 -16.76
CA LYS A 131 -6.93 0.40 -16.98
C LYS A 131 -6.25 -0.30 -18.16
N ASP A 132 -5.94 -1.57 -18.00
CA ASP A 132 -5.29 -2.41 -19.03
C ASP A 132 -4.02 -1.76 -19.65
N GLY A 133 -3.23 -1.09 -18.79
CA GLY A 133 -1.99 -0.42 -19.18
C GLY A 133 -2.16 0.88 -19.97
N LYS A 134 -3.37 1.47 -19.95
CA LYS A 134 -3.69 2.70 -20.69
C LYS A 134 -4.46 3.69 -19.82
N VAL A 135 -4.33 4.97 -20.17
CA VAL A 135 -5.14 6.06 -19.64
C VAL A 135 -6.57 5.88 -20.14
N ALA A 136 -7.50 5.64 -19.22
CA ALA A 136 -8.92 5.46 -19.50
C ALA A 136 -9.76 6.70 -19.19
N GLU A 137 -9.31 7.54 -18.26
CA GLU A 137 -10.02 8.75 -17.84
C GLU A 137 -9.04 9.76 -17.23
N ILE A 138 -9.28 11.04 -17.45
CA ILE A 138 -8.51 12.14 -16.85
C ILE A 138 -9.51 13.13 -16.23
N SER A 139 -9.30 13.51 -14.97
CA SER A 139 -10.16 14.44 -14.25
C SER A 139 -9.35 15.47 -13.47
N LYS A 140 -9.80 16.73 -13.57
CA LYS A 140 -9.33 17.84 -12.72
C LYS A 140 -10.32 18.20 -11.61
N ALA A 141 -11.46 17.54 -11.58
CA ALA A 141 -12.48 17.79 -10.56
C ALA A 141 -12.16 17.12 -9.22
N GLY A 142 -11.25 16.13 -9.23
CA GLY A 142 -11.03 15.25 -8.10
C GLY A 142 -12.16 14.24 -7.90
N ASN A 143 -12.09 13.47 -6.83
CA ASN A 143 -13.12 12.54 -6.39
C ASN A 143 -13.54 11.50 -7.45
N LEU A 144 -12.60 11.01 -8.25
CA LEU A 144 -12.90 9.95 -9.20
C LEU A 144 -13.42 8.69 -8.49
N ARG A 145 -14.43 8.06 -9.09
CA ARG A 145 -14.92 6.76 -8.66
C ARG A 145 -13.84 5.70 -8.88
N ILE A 146 -13.68 4.78 -7.95
CA ILE A 146 -12.70 3.69 -8.03
C ILE A 146 -13.40 2.41 -8.46
N ASP A 147 -12.93 1.80 -9.55
CA ASP A 147 -13.38 0.51 -10.03
C ASP A 147 -12.39 -0.58 -9.64
N LYS A 148 -12.88 -1.79 -9.38
CA LYS A 148 -12.06 -2.91 -8.92
C LYS A 148 -10.92 -3.28 -9.89
N ASN A 149 -11.09 -3.07 -11.20
CA ASN A 149 -10.13 -3.46 -12.23
C ASN A 149 -9.35 -2.26 -12.80
N SER A 150 -9.21 -1.19 -12.03
CA SER A 150 -8.44 -0.01 -12.43
C SER A 150 -7.69 0.56 -11.24
N VAL A 151 -6.64 1.32 -11.53
CA VAL A 151 -5.86 2.09 -10.57
C VAL A 151 -6.06 3.56 -10.91
N ILE A 152 -6.25 4.41 -9.89
CA ILE A 152 -6.26 5.86 -10.07
C ILE A 152 -4.94 6.42 -9.55
N VAL A 153 -4.25 7.16 -10.40
CA VAL A 153 -3.12 7.99 -10.02
C VAL A 153 -3.62 9.40 -9.80
N SER A 154 -3.44 9.90 -8.60
CA SER A 154 -3.84 11.25 -8.22
C SER A 154 -2.61 12.07 -7.87
N ALA A 155 -2.41 13.19 -8.53
CA ALA A 155 -1.25 14.05 -8.34
C ALA A 155 -1.66 15.49 -7.97
N HIS A 156 -0.75 16.18 -7.24
CA HIS A 156 -0.87 17.58 -6.88
C HIS A 156 0.35 18.36 -7.38
N GLY A 157 0.20 19.68 -7.51
CA GLY A 157 1.29 20.59 -7.84
C GLY A 157 1.92 20.33 -9.22
N THR A 158 3.24 20.28 -9.27
CA THR A 158 3.99 20.06 -10.52
C THR A 158 3.64 18.72 -11.16
N ASN A 159 3.43 17.67 -10.35
CA ASN A 159 3.07 16.35 -10.84
C ASN A 159 1.66 16.32 -11.49
N ALA A 160 0.73 17.13 -10.99
CA ALA A 160 -0.59 17.27 -11.61
C ALA A 160 -0.50 17.85 -13.03
N LYS A 161 0.36 18.87 -13.23
CA LYS A 161 0.59 19.46 -14.57
C LYS A 161 1.18 18.47 -15.57
N ILE A 162 1.92 17.47 -15.10
CA ILE A 162 2.41 16.38 -15.94
C ILE A 162 1.26 15.46 -16.35
N LEU A 163 0.41 15.04 -15.40
CA LEU A 163 -0.74 14.19 -15.70
C LEU A 163 -1.74 14.86 -16.63
N GLU A 164 -1.87 16.19 -16.58
CA GLU A 164 -2.74 16.97 -17.45
C GLU A 164 -2.35 16.96 -18.94
N GLN A 165 -1.11 16.58 -19.25
CA GLN A 165 -0.61 16.47 -20.63
C GLN A 165 -0.95 15.13 -21.29
N LEU A 166 -1.41 14.16 -20.52
CA LEU A 166 -1.80 12.83 -21.04
C LEU A 166 -3.08 12.93 -21.87
N GLN A 167 -3.24 11.95 -22.75
CA GLN A 167 -4.44 11.73 -23.54
C GLN A 167 -5.05 10.36 -23.23
N ILE A 168 -6.37 10.24 -23.38
CA ILE A 168 -7.04 8.93 -23.28
C ILE A 168 -6.46 8.00 -24.34
N GLY A 169 -6.08 6.80 -23.91
CA GLY A 169 -5.42 5.81 -24.73
C GLY A 169 -3.89 5.78 -24.60
N ASP A 170 -3.26 6.80 -24.03
CA ASP A 170 -1.82 6.77 -23.77
C ASP A 170 -1.42 5.60 -22.90
N ARG A 171 -0.25 5.02 -23.15
CA ARG A 171 0.29 3.98 -22.29
C ARG A 171 0.66 4.56 -20.94
N ALA A 172 0.21 3.90 -19.89
CA ALA A 172 0.56 4.22 -18.51
C ALA A 172 0.60 2.93 -17.68
N SER A 173 1.56 2.82 -16.78
CA SER A 173 1.66 1.66 -15.88
C SER A 173 2.22 2.06 -14.52
N VAL A 174 1.90 1.27 -13.51
CA VAL A 174 2.46 1.40 -12.16
C VAL A 174 3.47 0.28 -11.97
N GLN A 175 4.69 0.63 -11.61
CA GLN A 175 5.76 -0.29 -11.22
C GLN A 175 5.99 -0.16 -9.73
N GLN A 176 6.05 -1.29 -9.03
CA GLN A 176 6.14 -1.35 -7.57
C GLN A 176 7.12 -2.46 -7.19
N THR A 177 8.06 -2.17 -6.30
CA THR A 177 9.07 -3.12 -5.82
C THR A 177 9.42 -2.86 -4.37
N LEU A 178 9.87 -3.87 -3.67
CA LEU A 178 10.52 -3.80 -2.35
C LEU A 178 12.03 -3.95 -2.45
N GLY A 179 12.58 -4.05 -3.67
CA GLY A 179 14.00 -4.29 -3.89
C GLY A 179 14.46 -5.73 -3.68
N ASP A 180 13.51 -6.65 -3.47
CA ASP A 180 13.76 -8.08 -3.30
C ASP A 180 12.81 -8.91 -4.17
N THR A 181 13.36 -9.84 -4.94
CA THR A 181 12.60 -10.60 -5.95
C THR A 181 11.56 -11.57 -5.35
N VAL A 182 11.77 -12.06 -4.13
CA VAL A 182 10.81 -12.91 -3.42
C VAL A 182 9.68 -12.07 -2.86
N ALA A 183 10.01 -10.96 -2.20
CA ALA A 183 9.02 -10.03 -1.66
C ALA A 183 8.17 -9.38 -2.77
N ASP A 184 8.77 -9.09 -3.92
CA ASP A 184 8.06 -8.50 -5.06
C ASP A 184 7.01 -9.45 -5.65
N LYS A 185 7.28 -10.76 -5.64
CA LYS A 185 6.35 -11.80 -6.12
C LYS A 185 5.38 -12.28 -5.04
N ALA A 186 5.59 -11.92 -3.79
CA ALA A 186 4.77 -12.38 -2.68
C ALA A 186 3.30 -11.99 -2.84
N GLU A 187 2.40 -12.89 -2.46
CA GLU A 187 0.96 -12.65 -2.38
C GLU A 187 0.62 -11.77 -1.18
N VAL A 188 1.42 -11.89 -0.11
CA VAL A 188 1.22 -11.17 1.15
C VAL A 188 2.51 -10.54 1.62
N VAL A 189 2.44 -9.26 1.97
CA VAL A 189 3.50 -8.54 2.70
C VAL A 189 2.83 -7.78 3.84
N LEU A 190 3.23 -8.06 5.07
CA LEU A 190 2.78 -7.35 6.27
C LEU A 190 3.97 -6.64 6.88
N GLY A 191 4.02 -5.32 6.76
CA GLY A 191 5.06 -4.50 7.37
C GLY A 191 5.11 -4.68 8.88
N ALA A 192 6.31 -4.77 9.41
CA ALA A 192 6.58 -5.01 10.82
C ALA A 192 7.62 -4.01 11.36
N GLY A 193 7.80 -4.03 12.67
CA GLY A 193 8.85 -3.30 13.37
C GLY A 193 10.23 -3.96 13.22
N PRO A 194 11.18 -3.55 14.05
CA PRO A 194 12.52 -4.11 14.02
C PRO A 194 12.52 -5.59 14.38
N MET A 195 13.51 -6.32 13.85
CA MET A 195 13.73 -7.73 14.19
C MET A 195 14.05 -7.88 15.68
N LEU A 196 13.22 -8.60 16.41
CA LEU A 196 13.44 -8.86 17.84
C LEU A 196 14.39 -10.03 18.09
N VAL A 197 14.36 -11.01 17.19
CA VAL A 197 15.25 -12.18 17.22
C VAL A 197 15.79 -12.40 15.81
N GLU A 198 17.10 -12.54 15.68
CA GLU A 198 17.80 -12.83 14.44
C GLU A 198 18.80 -13.96 14.68
N ASP A 199 18.78 -14.99 13.84
CA ASP A 199 19.62 -16.19 13.95
C ASP A 199 19.58 -16.84 15.35
N GLY A 200 18.39 -16.87 15.97
CA GLY A 200 18.19 -17.41 17.30
C GLY A 200 18.72 -16.51 18.44
N LYS A 201 19.26 -15.34 18.12
CA LYS A 201 19.79 -14.40 19.11
C LYS A 201 18.87 -13.20 19.27
N ARG A 202 18.74 -12.72 20.50
CA ARG A 202 18.01 -11.50 20.80
C ARG A 202 18.68 -10.29 20.14
N ASN A 203 17.93 -9.57 19.30
CA ASN A 203 18.38 -8.40 18.54
C ASN A 203 17.80 -7.08 19.07
N VAL A 204 17.64 -6.98 20.39
CA VAL A 204 17.09 -5.79 21.07
C VAL A 204 18.23 -5.00 21.66
N ARG A 205 18.55 -3.84 21.12
CA ARG A 205 19.64 -2.96 21.61
C ARG A 205 19.23 -2.23 22.89
N SER A 206 18.02 -1.64 22.93
CA SER A 206 17.38 -1.14 24.16
C SER A 206 15.87 -1.05 23.97
N VAL A 207 15.12 -1.21 25.07
CA VAL A 207 13.66 -1.06 25.05
C VAL A 207 13.26 0.39 24.73
N SER A 208 14.07 1.36 25.14
CA SER A 208 13.82 2.78 24.90
C SER A 208 13.99 3.20 23.44
N GLU A 209 14.97 2.65 22.73
CA GLU A 209 15.15 2.92 21.29
C GLU A 209 14.05 2.28 20.43
N GLN A 210 13.55 1.12 20.84
CA GLN A 210 12.41 0.49 20.16
C GLN A 210 11.11 1.23 20.41
N ILE A 211 10.81 1.60 21.65
CA ILE A 211 9.61 2.37 21.99
C ILE A 211 9.63 3.74 21.30
N ALA A 212 10.78 4.41 21.20
CA ALA A 212 10.89 5.68 20.49
C ALA A 212 10.67 5.52 18.98
N GLY A 213 11.10 4.39 18.38
CA GLY A 213 10.77 4.05 17.00
C GLY A 213 9.29 3.75 16.79
N ASP A 214 8.69 3.02 17.70
CA ASP A 214 7.29 2.58 17.61
C ASP A 214 6.29 3.69 17.96
N ILE A 215 6.61 4.57 18.93
CA ILE A 215 5.78 5.73 19.30
C ILE A 215 5.77 6.81 18.21
N ALA A 216 6.84 6.94 17.42
CA ALA A 216 6.87 7.86 16.28
C ALA A 216 5.90 7.46 15.16
N TYR A 217 5.31 6.27 15.21
CA TYR A 217 4.40 5.68 14.22
C TYR A 217 3.09 5.13 14.82
N GLY A 218 2.88 5.28 16.11
CA GLY A 218 1.67 4.86 16.83
C GLY A 218 0.69 5.98 17.11
#